data_47a5ae6fc125a112d37547147a640a25
#
_entry.id   47a5ae6fc125a112d37547147a640a25
#
_cell.length_a   1.000
_cell.length_b   1.000
_cell.length_c   1.000
_cell.angle_alpha   90.00
_cell.angle_beta   90.00
_cell.angle_gamma   90.00
#
_symmetry.space_group_name_H-M   'P 1'
#
loop_
_entity.id
_entity.type
_entity.pdbx_description
1 polymer ?
#
loop_
_entity_poly.entity_id
_entity_poly.type
_entity_poly.pdbx_seq_one_letter_code
_entity_poly.pdbx_strand_id
1 'polypeptide(L)'
;MLDNAYIRERTEFKFYGGSKMNLQEIVTKKYNKGIADCSNEELYFALLEMTKAMAEKKENHNGKKKLYYISAEFLIGKLLSNNLINLGVYDEVRDVLAANGKDICAIEEVEPEPSLGNGGLGRLAACFLDSIATLGLNGDGVG
;
A
#
# COMPACT_ATOMS: atom_id res chain seq x y z
N MET A 1 -4.31 0.04 -32.20
CA MET A 1 -4.61 1.36 -31.60
C MET A 1 -5.70 1.11 -30.57
N LEU A 2 -5.34 0.89 -29.32
CA LEU A 2 -6.32 0.73 -28.24
C LEU A 2 -6.84 2.11 -27.86
N ASP A 3 -8.14 2.24 -27.87
CA ASP A 3 -8.89 3.49 -27.75
C ASP A 3 -8.58 4.18 -26.41
N ASN A 4 -8.23 5.46 -26.44
CA ASN A 4 -7.92 6.28 -25.27
C ASN A 4 -9.07 6.30 -24.22
N ALA A 5 -10.29 5.96 -24.61
CA ALA A 5 -11.44 5.82 -23.74
C ALA A 5 -11.35 4.56 -22.85
N TYR A 6 -10.85 3.46 -23.40
CA TYR A 6 -10.70 2.19 -22.68
C TYR A 6 -9.60 2.26 -21.59
N ILE A 7 -8.56 3.05 -21.83
CA ILE A 7 -7.49 3.30 -20.86
C ILE A 7 -7.98 4.24 -19.74
N ARG A 8 -8.82 5.21 -20.06
CA ARG A 8 -9.39 6.15 -19.08
C ARG A 8 -10.34 5.48 -18.09
N GLU A 9 -11.18 4.52 -18.54
CA GLU A 9 -12.10 3.80 -17.66
C GLU A 9 -11.39 2.86 -16.68
N ARG A 10 -10.20 2.34 -17.04
CA ARG A 10 -9.41 1.44 -16.16
C ARG A 10 -8.49 2.17 -15.18
N THR A 11 -8.25 3.47 -15.35
CA THR A 11 -7.42 4.25 -14.42
C THR A 11 -8.19 4.79 -13.21
N GLU A 12 -9.51 4.62 -13.17
CA GLU A 12 -10.36 5.06 -12.07
C GLU A 12 -10.67 3.90 -11.11
N PHE A 13 -10.04 3.90 -9.94
CA PHE A 13 -10.33 2.92 -8.88
C PHE A 13 -11.74 3.12 -8.32
N LYS A 14 -12.61 2.10 -8.44
CA LYS A 14 -13.94 2.12 -7.81
C LYS A 14 -13.81 1.73 -6.34
N PHE A 15 -13.93 2.70 -5.46
CA PHE A 15 -13.96 2.47 -4.02
C PHE A 15 -15.38 2.18 -3.50
N TYR A 16 -15.47 1.22 -2.59
CA TYR A 16 -16.54 1.19 -1.60
C TYR A 16 -16.35 2.43 -0.70
N GLY A 17 -17.06 3.54 -1.01
CA GLY A 17 -16.97 4.77 -0.24
C GLY A 17 -16.82 6.08 -1.03
N GLY A 18 -17.06 6.09 -2.34
CA GLY A 18 -17.41 7.32 -3.06
C GLY A 18 -16.31 8.32 -3.42
N SER A 19 -15.03 8.03 -3.21
CA SER A 19 -13.93 8.88 -3.67
C SER A 19 -13.04 8.10 -4.63
N LYS A 20 -13.11 8.44 -5.91
CA LYS A 20 -12.20 7.92 -6.94
C LYS A 20 -10.81 8.48 -6.69
N MET A 21 -9.83 7.64 -6.39
CA MET A 21 -8.44 8.04 -6.33
C MET A 21 -7.74 7.46 -7.55
N ASN A 22 -7.13 8.31 -8.36
CA ASN A 22 -6.56 7.93 -9.65
C ASN A 22 -5.04 8.05 -9.58
N LEU A 23 -4.33 6.91 -9.75
CA LEU A 23 -2.87 6.89 -9.77
C LEU A 23 -2.30 7.86 -10.80
N GLN A 24 -2.91 7.97 -11.98
CA GLN A 24 -2.50 8.90 -13.03
C GLN A 24 -2.59 10.36 -12.56
N GLU A 25 -3.61 10.74 -11.78
CA GLU A 25 -3.74 12.09 -11.24
C GLU A 25 -2.64 12.41 -10.23
N ILE A 26 -2.30 11.47 -9.35
CA ILE A 26 -1.21 11.62 -8.38
C ILE A 26 0.11 11.81 -9.11
N VAL A 27 0.39 10.94 -10.09
CA VAL A 27 1.61 10.98 -10.89
C VAL A 27 1.71 12.30 -11.67
N THR A 28 0.62 12.71 -12.35
CA THR A 28 0.58 13.96 -13.11
C THR A 28 0.80 15.17 -12.20
N LYS A 29 0.14 15.21 -11.04
CA LYS A 29 0.27 16.31 -10.08
C LYS A 29 1.68 16.41 -9.49
N LYS A 30 2.31 15.27 -9.20
CA LYS A 30 3.59 15.22 -8.48
C LYS A 30 4.79 15.36 -9.40
N TYR A 31 4.73 14.74 -10.58
CA TYR A 31 5.87 14.62 -11.49
C TYR A 31 5.65 15.26 -12.85
N ASN A 32 4.42 15.71 -13.15
CA ASN A 32 4.02 16.23 -14.47
C ASN A 32 4.30 15.24 -15.61
N LYS A 33 4.08 13.94 -15.37
CA LYS A 33 4.35 12.82 -16.28
C LYS A 33 3.13 11.90 -16.41
N GLY A 34 3.16 11.01 -17.43
CA GLY A 34 2.30 9.83 -17.49
C GLY A 34 2.89 8.66 -16.69
N ILE A 35 2.08 7.66 -16.33
CA ILE A 35 2.55 6.44 -15.63
C ILE A 35 3.66 5.76 -16.43
N ALA A 36 3.52 5.68 -17.76
CA ALA A 36 4.50 5.03 -18.64
C ALA A 36 5.88 5.70 -18.59
N ASP A 37 5.94 7.02 -18.35
CA ASP A 37 7.16 7.83 -18.37
C ASP A 37 7.85 7.92 -17.00
N CYS A 38 7.22 7.40 -15.94
CA CYS A 38 7.76 7.43 -14.59
C CYS A 38 8.81 6.33 -14.37
N SER A 39 9.78 6.60 -13.49
CA SER A 39 10.65 5.57 -12.94
C SER A 39 9.91 4.68 -11.94
N ASN A 40 10.47 3.51 -11.61
CA ASN A 40 9.91 2.64 -10.58
C ASN A 40 9.88 3.34 -9.20
N GLU A 41 10.88 4.16 -8.90
CA GLU A 41 10.91 4.95 -7.67
C GLU A 41 9.79 5.99 -7.61
N GLU A 42 9.56 6.74 -8.70
CA GLU A 42 8.47 7.71 -8.79
C GLU A 42 7.11 7.02 -8.61
N LEU A 43 6.93 5.84 -9.22
CA LEU A 43 5.70 5.05 -9.08
C LEU A 43 5.53 4.49 -7.66
N TYR A 44 6.61 4.00 -7.04
CA TYR A 44 6.58 3.57 -5.65
C TYR A 44 6.08 4.68 -4.72
N PHE A 45 6.65 5.87 -4.81
CA PHE A 45 6.21 7.00 -3.98
C PHE A 45 4.78 7.48 -4.28
N ALA A 46 4.34 7.39 -5.54
CA ALA A 46 2.94 7.70 -5.89
C ALA A 46 1.97 6.67 -5.31
N LEU A 47 2.31 5.38 -5.37
CA LEU A 47 1.54 4.29 -4.78
C LEU A 47 1.51 4.39 -3.25
N LEU A 48 2.63 4.74 -2.63
CA LEU A 48 2.69 4.95 -1.18
C LEU A 48 1.77 6.10 -0.74
N GLU A 49 1.77 7.22 -1.45
CA GLU A 49 0.87 8.35 -1.19
C GLU A 49 -0.60 7.94 -1.35
N MET A 50 -0.92 7.21 -2.42
CA MET A 50 -2.25 6.67 -2.66
C MET A 50 -2.70 5.74 -1.52
N THR A 51 -1.86 4.77 -1.17
CA THR A 51 -2.12 3.78 -0.12
C THR A 51 -2.36 4.45 1.24
N LYS A 52 -1.52 5.43 1.59
CA LYS A 52 -1.66 6.21 2.83
C LYS A 52 -2.99 6.96 2.87
N ALA A 53 -3.33 7.68 1.82
CA ALA A 53 -4.58 8.45 1.77
C ALA A 53 -5.83 7.54 1.79
N MET A 54 -5.69 6.29 1.31
CA MET A 54 -6.75 5.28 1.41
C MET A 54 -6.88 4.72 2.82
N ALA A 55 -5.75 4.40 3.46
CA ALA A 55 -5.72 3.88 4.82
C ALA A 55 -6.28 4.89 5.83
N GLU A 56 -6.00 6.18 5.65
CA GLU A 56 -6.52 7.26 6.51
C GLU A 56 -8.05 7.37 6.51
N LYS A 57 -8.72 6.87 5.47
CA LYS A 57 -10.19 6.83 5.37
C LYS A 57 -10.82 5.62 6.06
N LYS A 58 -10.01 4.63 6.44
CA LYS A 58 -10.50 3.46 7.18
C LYS A 58 -10.78 3.83 8.64
N GLU A 59 -11.87 3.26 9.16
CA GLU A 59 -12.19 3.43 10.56
C GLU A 59 -11.15 2.73 11.45
N ASN A 60 -10.71 3.42 12.48
CA ASN A 60 -9.85 2.84 13.51
C ASN A 60 -10.70 2.06 14.52
N HIS A 61 -10.23 0.89 14.92
CA HIS A 61 -10.85 0.12 15.98
C HIS A 61 -10.56 0.76 17.35
N ASN A 62 -11.53 1.50 17.87
CA ASN A 62 -11.43 2.16 19.18
C ASN A 62 -12.13 1.31 20.25
N GLY A 63 -11.47 0.26 20.72
CA GLY A 63 -11.93 -0.53 21.86
C GLY A 63 -11.72 0.19 23.20
N LYS A 64 -12.47 -0.22 24.25
CA LYS A 64 -12.29 0.32 25.61
C LYS A 64 -10.92 0.03 26.22
N LYS A 65 -10.24 -1.01 25.75
CA LYS A 65 -8.88 -1.40 26.16
C LYS A 65 -7.95 -1.28 24.96
N LYS A 66 -6.72 -0.86 25.21
CA LYS A 66 -5.66 -0.80 24.22
C LYS A 66 -4.55 -1.78 24.60
N LEU A 67 -4.12 -2.58 23.62
CA LEU A 67 -3.01 -3.49 23.74
C LEU A 67 -1.73 -2.79 23.26
N TYR A 68 -0.65 -2.89 24.02
CA TYR A 68 0.67 -2.47 23.58
C TYR A 68 1.57 -3.71 23.50
N TYR A 69 2.03 -4.03 22.30
CA TYR A 69 3.01 -5.09 22.07
C TYR A 69 4.40 -4.48 22.06
N ILE A 70 5.16 -4.68 23.13
CA ILE A 70 6.51 -4.12 23.28
C ILE A 70 7.53 -5.18 22.87
N SER A 71 8.41 -4.86 21.92
CA SER A 71 9.47 -5.74 21.47
C SER A 71 10.72 -4.93 21.09
N ALA A 72 11.90 -5.51 21.36
CA ALA A 72 13.17 -4.94 20.89
C ALA A 72 13.36 -5.13 19.37
N GLU A 73 12.57 -5.99 18.72
CA GLU A 73 12.67 -6.29 17.31
C GLU A 73 11.29 -6.36 16.65
N PHE A 74 11.19 -5.85 15.42
CA PHE A 74 10.05 -6.00 14.53
C PHE A 74 10.55 -6.24 13.10
N LEU A 75 10.46 -7.47 12.60
CA LEU A 75 10.80 -7.82 11.22
C LEU A 75 9.51 -7.88 10.39
N ILE A 76 9.04 -6.73 9.95
CA ILE A 76 7.72 -6.58 9.31
C ILE A 76 7.77 -6.98 7.84
N GLY A 77 8.88 -6.71 7.14
CA GLY A 77 9.01 -6.90 5.71
C GLY A 77 8.45 -5.73 4.90
N LYS A 78 8.44 -5.87 3.57
CA LYS A 78 7.88 -4.87 2.64
C LYS A 78 6.36 -4.79 2.80
N LEU A 79 5.81 -3.58 2.76
CA LEU A 79 4.42 -3.32 3.13
C LEU A 79 3.52 -2.91 1.95
N LEU A 80 4.09 -2.46 0.83
CA LEU A 80 3.29 -1.91 -0.27
C LEU A 80 2.24 -2.92 -0.76
N SER A 81 2.67 -4.11 -1.18
CA SER A 81 1.75 -5.16 -1.66
C SER A 81 0.77 -5.60 -0.59
N ASN A 82 1.26 -5.82 0.63
CA ASN A 82 0.41 -6.22 1.75
C ASN A 82 -0.71 -5.19 1.99
N ASN A 83 -0.39 -3.91 1.96
CA ASN A 83 -1.36 -2.84 2.13
C ASN A 83 -2.34 -2.75 0.96
N LEU A 84 -1.87 -2.89 -0.29
CA LEU A 84 -2.75 -2.90 -1.48
C LEU A 84 -3.72 -4.09 -1.46
N ILE A 85 -3.27 -5.27 -1.02
CA ILE A 85 -4.11 -6.47 -0.84
C ILE A 85 -5.16 -6.22 0.24
N ASN A 86 -4.75 -5.72 1.41
CA ASN A 86 -5.67 -5.43 2.53
C ASN A 86 -6.68 -4.31 2.20
N LEU A 87 -6.32 -3.40 1.31
CA LEU A 87 -7.23 -2.38 0.77
C LEU A 87 -8.12 -2.92 -0.36
N GLY A 88 -7.84 -4.12 -0.87
CA GLY A 88 -8.60 -4.76 -1.94
C GLY A 88 -8.38 -4.16 -3.33
N VAL A 89 -7.22 -3.53 -3.58
CA VAL A 89 -6.92 -2.82 -4.82
C VAL A 89 -5.68 -3.33 -5.55
N TYR A 90 -5.04 -4.37 -5.04
CA TYR A 90 -3.79 -4.88 -5.61
C TYR A 90 -3.92 -5.26 -7.09
N ASP A 91 -4.92 -6.07 -7.44
CA ASP A 91 -5.12 -6.52 -8.82
C ASP A 91 -5.40 -5.36 -9.78
N GLU A 92 -6.19 -4.37 -9.34
CA GLU A 92 -6.51 -3.19 -10.12
C GLU A 92 -5.27 -2.32 -10.36
N VAL A 93 -4.44 -2.10 -9.33
CA VAL A 93 -3.17 -1.39 -9.44
C VAL A 93 -2.24 -2.11 -10.40
N ARG A 94 -2.07 -3.43 -10.25
CA ARG A 94 -1.26 -4.26 -11.15
C ARG A 94 -1.70 -4.11 -12.60
N ASP A 95 -3.00 -4.20 -12.87
CA ASP A 95 -3.54 -4.12 -14.22
C ASP A 95 -3.36 -2.73 -14.85
N VAL A 96 -3.51 -1.65 -14.07
CA VAL A 96 -3.23 -0.28 -14.51
C VAL A 96 -1.75 -0.10 -14.84
N LEU A 97 -0.85 -0.59 -14.00
CA LEU A 97 0.59 -0.54 -14.24
C LEU A 97 0.97 -1.33 -15.50
N ALA A 98 0.46 -2.56 -15.64
CA ALA A 98 0.71 -3.41 -16.80
C ALA A 98 0.21 -2.78 -18.10
N ALA A 99 -0.95 -2.13 -18.10
CA ALA A 99 -1.48 -1.39 -19.25
C ALA A 99 -0.57 -0.22 -19.68
N ASN A 100 0.27 0.28 -18.77
CA ASN A 100 1.26 1.33 -19.02
C ASN A 100 2.69 0.79 -19.18
N GLY A 101 2.86 -0.54 -19.37
CA GLY A 101 4.15 -1.18 -19.55
C GLY A 101 5.03 -1.23 -18.31
N LYS A 102 4.42 -1.16 -17.11
CA LYS A 102 5.11 -1.22 -15.82
C LYS A 102 4.80 -2.54 -15.11
N ASP A 103 5.79 -3.05 -14.40
CA ASP A 103 5.67 -4.25 -13.57
C ASP A 103 5.61 -3.86 -12.09
N ILE A 104 4.53 -4.27 -11.42
CA ILE A 104 4.36 -4.01 -9.99
C ILE A 104 5.48 -4.64 -9.16
N CYS A 105 5.95 -5.83 -9.51
CA CYS A 105 7.02 -6.50 -8.78
C CYS A 105 8.33 -5.70 -8.85
N ALA A 106 8.65 -5.13 -10.03
CA ALA A 106 9.84 -4.27 -10.18
C ALA A 106 9.71 -2.95 -9.39
N ILE A 107 8.50 -2.46 -9.17
CA ILE A 107 8.24 -1.28 -8.34
C ILE A 107 8.39 -1.63 -6.85
N GLU A 108 7.89 -2.79 -6.43
CA GLU A 108 8.02 -3.31 -5.06
C GLU A 108 9.48 -3.53 -4.64
N GLU A 109 10.37 -3.86 -5.60
CA GLU A 109 11.80 -4.02 -5.30
C GLU A 109 12.48 -2.72 -4.84
N VAL A 110 11.92 -1.56 -5.21
CA VAL A 110 12.42 -0.25 -4.78
C VAL A 110 12.13 0.02 -3.29
N GLU A 111 11.12 -0.65 -2.71
CA GLU A 111 10.76 -0.44 -1.31
C GLU A 111 11.90 -0.86 -0.37
N PRO A 112 12.41 0.06 0.48
CA PRO A 112 13.33 -0.34 1.54
C PRO A 112 12.60 -1.20 2.55
N GLU A 113 13.17 -2.34 2.92
CA GLU A 113 12.57 -3.22 3.91
C GLU A 113 12.62 -2.57 5.31
N PRO A 114 11.48 -2.21 5.91
CA PRO A 114 11.47 -1.68 7.26
C PRO A 114 11.68 -2.82 8.25
N SER A 115 12.82 -2.84 8.91
CA SER A 115 13.14 -3.83 9.93
C SER A 115 13.82 -3.20 11.13
N LEU A 116 13.37 -3.58 12.32
CA LEU A 116 14.04 -3.36 13.58
C LEU A 116 14.51 -4.72 14.10
N GLY A 117 15.81 -5.01 13.98
CA GLY A 117 16.34 -6.34 14.22
C GLY A 117 16.11 -7.31 13.05
N ASN A 118 16.58 -8.56 13.19
CA ASN A 118 16.64 -9.53 12.09
C ASN A 118 16.39 -10.98 12.49
N GLY A 119 15.93 -11.23 13.70
CA GLY A 119 15.79 -12.57 14.24
C GLY A 119 14.36 -13.08 14.35
N GLY A 120 14.25 -14.28 14.93
CA GLY A 120 12.95 -14.92 15.19
C GLY A 120 12.04 -14.12 16.12
N LEU A 121 12.62 -13.34 17.04
CA LEU A 121 11.89 -12.42 17.91
C LEU A 121 11.16 -11.33 17.10
N GLY A 122 11.88 -10.74 16.13
CA GLY A 122 11.30 -9.72 15.25
C GLY A 122 10.20 -10.27 14.35
N ARG A 123 10.39 -11.48 13.82
CA ARG A 123 9.35 -12.15 13.02
C ARG A 123 8.11 -12.50 13.85
N LEU A 124 8.31 -12.98 15.07
CA LEU A 124 7.21 -13.26 16.00
C LEU A 124 6.40 -12.00 16.31
N ALA A 125 7.08 -10.89 16.59
CA ALA A 125 6.45 -9.61 16.83
C ALA A 125 5.59 -9.15 15.63
N ALA A 126 6.08 -9.28 14.40
CA ALA A 126 5.34 -8.99 13.19
C ALA A 126 4.07 -9.86 13.07
N CYS A 127 4.16 -11.18 13.33
CA CYS A 127 3.01 -12.07 13.31
C CYS A 127 1.95 -11.71 14.38
N PHE A 128 2.38 -11.26 15.55
CA PHE A 128 1.43 -10.80 16.58
C PHE A 128 0.74 -9.49 16.18
N LEU A 129 1.44 -8.55 15.54
CA LEU A 129 0.80 -7.34 15.01
C LEU A 129 -0.25 -7.67 13.94
N ASP A 130 0.06 -8.59 13.02
CA ASP A 130 -0.91 -9.08 12.03
C ASP A 130 -2.13 -9.72 12.71
N SER A 131 -1.91 -10.50 13.77
CA SER A 131 -2.99 -11.12 14.52
C SER A 131 -3.87 -10.09 15.24
N ILE A 132 -3.26 -9.06 15.84
CA ILE A 132 -3.97 -7.94 16.48
C ILE A 132 -4.85 -7.23 15.45
N ALA A 133 -4.32 -6.93 14.28
CA ALA A 133 -5.06 -6.29 13.19
C ALA A 133 -6.19 -7.18 12.66
N THR A 134 -5.92 -8.47 12.40
CA THR A 134 -6.90 -9.43 11.89
C THR A 134 -8.08 -9.65 12.85
N LEU A 135 -7.80 -9.66 14.15
CA LEU A 135 -8.83 -9.78 15.17
C LEU A 135 -9.59 -8.48 15.47
N GLY A 136 -9.24 -7.38 14.80
CA GLY A 136 -9.85 -6.08 15.02
C GLY A 136 -9.61 -5.51 16.44
N LEU A 137 -8.49 -5.86 17.05
CA LEU A 137 -8.13 -5.37 18.37
C LEU A 137 -7.49 -3.97 18.28
N ASN A 138 -7.77 -3.12 19.25
CA ASN A 138 -7.11 -1.83 19.40
C ASN A 138 -5.72 -2.05 20.00
N GLY A 139 -4.67 -2.07 19.17
CA GLY A 139 -3.32 -2.37 19.60
C GLY A 139 -2.23 -1.67 18.78
N ASP A 140 -1.14 -1.35 19.47
CA ASP A 140 0.06 -0.75 18.88
C ASP A 140 1.30 -1.61 19.17
N GLY A 141 2.24 -1.65 18.19
CA GLY A 141 3.59 -2.12 18.40
C GLY A 141 4.48 -0.98 18.90
N VAL A 142 5.33 -1.26 19.87
CA VAL A 142 6.31 -0.31 20.42
C VAL A 142 7.68 -0.99 20.46
N GLY A 143 8.65 -0.40 19.72
CA GLY A 143 10.03 -0.86 19.61
C GLY A 143 11.06 0.13 20.15
#